data_2c4e249ee948effa2c9b89297e94cf6d
#
_entry.id   2c4e249ee948effa2c9b89297e94cf6d
#
_cell.length_a   1.000
_cell.length_b   1.000
_cell.length_c   1.000
_cell.angle_alpha   90.00
_cell.angle_beta   90.00
_cell.angle_gamma   90.00
#
_symmetry.space_group_name_H-M   'P 1'
#
loop_
_entity.id
_entity.type
_entity.pdbx_description
1 polymer ?
#
loop_
_entity_poly.entity_id
_entity_poly.type
_entity_poly.pdbx_seq_one_letter_code
_entity_poly.pdbx_strand_id
1 'polypeptide(L)'
;MTLYADIPGERLDAFLARQAQGLTRSAAQRLIEEGLVSRNGKPGKKNDKLSPGDLVEYTIPEPKEVDILPTEMALDIVYEDDDVVVINKPKGLVVHPAAGHQDDTLVNGLLHALGDQLSGINGELRPGIVHRIDKDTSGLLAVAKNDLAHTVLASQLKDHSMHRVYEAIVCGSFREDSGTVDAPIGRHPSDRKKMCVIARNSKEAVTHWEVVRRYRGYTHIRCKLETGRTHQIRVHMAHIGHPILGDTVYGHKKPELGQDSQCLHAGTLCFAHPRDGRPVMVFAPLPEYFQKVLEKLEKMS
;
A
#
# COMPACT_ATOMS: atom_id res chain seq x y z
N MET A 1 5.92 -28.62 16.90
CA MET A 1 6.58 -29.31 15.76
C MET A 1 8.05 -29.40 16.02
N THR A 2 8.71 -30.47 15.55
CA THR A 2 10.11 -30.77 15.90
C THR A 2 10.93 -31.00 14.63
N LEU A 3 12.10 -30.38 14.52
CA LEU A 3 13.04 -30.52 13.42
C LEU A 3 14.46 -30.73 13.95
N TYR A 4 15.29 -31.41 13.18
CA TYR A 4 16.72 -31.62 13.49
C TYR A 4 17.58 -30.87 12.50
N ALA A 5 18.52 -30.08 12.99
CA ALA A 5 19.44 -29.34 12.16
C ALA A 5 20.38 -30.27 11.39
N ASP A 6 20.58 -29.97 10.11
CA ASP A 6 21.37 -30.80 9.17
C ASP A 6 22.60 -30.07 8.61
N ILE A 7 22.58 -28.74 8.59
CA ILE A 7 23.67 -27.90 8.03
C ILE A 7 24.43 -27.19 9.15
N PRO A 8 25.75 -27.39 9.29
CA PRO A 8 26.55 -26.73 10.32
C PRO A 8 26.64 -25.21 10.04
N GLY A 9 26.42 -24.43 11.11
CA GLY A 9 26.53 -22.95 11.04
C GLY A 9 25.35 -22.22 10.38
N GLU A 10 24.31 -22.96 9.98
CA GLU A 10 23.09 -22.33 9.46
C GLU A 10 22.40 -21.55 10.58
N ARG A 11 21.85 -20.39 10.24
CA ARG A 11 21.10 -19.56 11.21
C ARG A 11 19.73 -20.17 11.48
N LEU A 12 19.28 -20.09 12.72
CA LEU A 12 17.98 -20.61 13.15
C LEU A 12 16.80 -20.07 12.32
N ASP A 13 16.80 -18.76 11.98
CA ASP A 13 15.75 -18.16 11.16
C ASP A 13 15.75 -18.67 9.70
N ALA A 14 16.91 -18.99 9.16
CA ALA A 14 17.06 -19.53 7.80
C ALA A 14 16.69 -21.03 7.77
N PHE A 15 17.13 -21.79 8.76
CA PHE A 15 16.81 -23.20 8.92
C PHE A 15 15.29 -23.42 8.99
N LEU A 16 14.57 -22.67 9.84
CA LEU A 16 13.12 -22.77 9.94
C LEU A 16 12.43 -22.44 8.62
N ALA A 17 12.87 -21.39 7.93
CA ALA A 17 12.30 -21.00 6.63
C ALA A 17 12.54 -22.05 5.54
N ARG A 18 13.61 -22.84 5.64
CA ARG A 18 13.94 -23.92 4.70
C ARG A 18 13.20 -25.23 5.00
N GLN A 19 13.10 -25.60 6.29
CA GLN A 19 12.61 -26.92 6.70
C GLN A 19 11.12 -26.94 7.05
N ALA A 20 10.57 -25.86 7.59
CA ALA A 20 9.17 -25.80 7.95
C ALA A 20 8.30 -25.40 6.75
N GLN A 21 7.44 -26.31 6.28
CA GLN A 21 6.55 -26.07 5.14
C GLN A 21 5.71 -24.81 5.35
N GLY A 22 5.73 -23.92 4.35
CA GLY A 22 4.91 -22.70 4.35
C GLY A 22 5.44 -21.56 5.24
N LEU A 23 6.57 -21.74 5.95
CA LEU A 23 7.11 -20.72 6.83
C LEU A 23 8.11 -19.82 6.10
N THR A 24 7.76 -18.54 5.92
CA THR A 24 8.71 -17.56 5.39
C THR A 24 9.77 -17.19 6.44
N ARG A 25 10.94 -16.69 6.01
CA ARG A 25 11.98 -16.25 6.94
C ARG A 25 11.52 -15.16 7.91
N SER A 26 10.68 -14.25 7.45
CA SER A 26 10.07 -13.20 8.28
C SER A 26 9.12 -13.78 9.33
N ALA A 27 8.35 -14.81 8.97
CA ALA A 27 7.48 -15.53 9.91
C ALA A 27 8.31 -16.31 10.95
N ALA A 28 9.38 -16.98 10.52
CA ALA A 28 10.32 -17.66 11.43
C ALA A 28 10.94 -16.70 12.45
N GLN A 29 11.36 -15.51 12.01
CA GLN A 29 11.91 -14.48 12.91
C GLN A 29 10.87 -14.00 13.93
N ARG A 30 9.61 -13.85 13.52
CA ARG A 30 8.53 -13.46 14.43
C ARG A 30 8.26 -14.55 15.48
N LEU A 31 8.17 -15.82 15.07
CA LEU A 31 8.01 -16.93 16.03
C LEU A 31 9.14 -16.98 17.06
N ILE A 32 10.38 -16.74 16.63
CA ILE A 32 11.54 -16.67 17.52
C ILE A 32 11.43 -15.49 18.51
N GLU A 33 11.04 -14.32 18.03
CA GLU A 33 10.87 -13.11 18.85
C GLU A 33 9.70 -13.24 19.85
N GLU A 34 8.66 -14.01 19.49
CA GLU A 34 7.51 -14.34 20.36
C GLU A 34 7.83 -15.48 21.35
N GLY A 35 9.04 -16.04 21.32
CA GLY A 35 9.44 -17.11 22.23
C GLY A 35 8.84 -18.49 21.87
N LEU A 36 8.29 -18.65 20.68
CA LEU A 36 7.64 -19.88 20.20
C LEU A 36 8.61 -20.87 19.54
N VAL A 37 9.92 -20.62 19.65
CA VAL A 37 10.98 -21.46 19.11
C VAL A 37 12.01 -21.76 20.19
N SER A 38 12.31 -23.03 20.38
CA SER A 38 13.40 -23.47 21.24
C SER A 38 14.48 -24.22 20.45
N ARG A 39 15.72 -24.15 20.94
CA ARG A 39 16.86 -24.95 20.50
C ARG A 39 17.38 -25.76 21.69
N ASN A 40 17.34 -27.07 21.59
CA ASN A 40 17.78 -27.99 22.67
C ASN A 40 17.12 -27.61 24.01
N GLY A 41 15.81 -27.30 24.01
CA GLY A 41 15.02 -26.93 25.18
C GLY A 41 15.28 -25.51 25.72
N LYS A 42 16.06 -24.66 25.03
CA LYS A 42 16.30 -23.24 25.41
C LYS A 42 15.70 -22.32 24.37
N PRO A 43 15.20 -21.12 24.77
CA PRO A 43 14.68 -20.14 23.83
C PRO A 43 15.71 -19.80 22.74
N GLY A 44 15.30 -19.92 21.47
CA GLY A 44 16.14 -19.65 20.32
C GLY A 44 16.28 -18.15 20.04
N LYS A 45 17.42 -17.75 19.46
CA LYS A 45 17.63 -16.41 18.92
C LYS A 45 17.79 -16.49 17.41
N LYS A 46 17.25 -15.52 16.66
CA LYS A 46 17.27 -15.53 15.19
C LYS A 46 18.64 -15.73 14.55
N ASN A 47 19.69 -15.27 15.23
CA ASN A 47 21.08 -15.37 14.76
C ASN A 47 21.82 -16.61 15.29
N ASP A 48 21.18 -17.46 16.07
CA ASP A 48 21.82 -18.69 16.59
C ASP A 48 22.29 -19.54 15.42
N LYS A 49 23.54 -19.95 15.46
CA LYS A 49 24.14 -20.88 14.50
C LYS A 49 23.91 -22.32 15.00
N LEU A 50 23.25 -23.09 14.13
CA LEU A 50 22.94 -24.49 14.46
C LEU A 50 24.13 -25.42 14.21
N SER A 51 24.19 -26.49 14.98
CA SER A 51 25.06 -27.61 14.74
C SER A 51 24.23 -28.82 14.27
N PRO A 52 24.77 -29.71 13.41
CA PRO A 52 24.06 -30.93 13.02
C PRO A 52 23.63 -31.72 14.26
N GLY A 53 22.35 -32.12 14.26
CA GLY A 53 21.74 -32.83 15.40
C GLY A 53 21.08 -31.91 16.45
N ASP A 54 21.22 -30.56 16.35
CA ASP A 54 20.47 -29.68 17.24
C ASP A 54 18.95 -29.89 17.05
N LEU A 55 18.27 -30.03 18.17
CA LEU A 55 16.82 -30.15 18.23
C LEU A 55 16.19 -28.76 18.22
N VAL A 56 15.39 -28.50 17.20
CA VAL A 56 14.61 -27.25 17.08
C VAL A 56 13.12 -27.58 17.23
N GLU A 57 12.52 -27.08 18.28
CA GLU A 57 11.09 -27.20 18.51
C GLU A 57 10.44 -25.83 18.23
N TYR A 58 9.29 -25.83 17.55
CA TYR A 58 8.56 -24.62 17.27
C TYR A 58 7.06 -24.86 17.30
N THR A 59 6.33 -23.83 17.68
CA THR A 59 4.87 -23.81 17.67
C THR A 59 4.42 -22.72 16.68
N ILE A 60 3.62 -23.11 15.70
CA ILE A 60 2.89 -22.13 14.90
C ILE A 60 1.61 -21.85 15.68
N PRO A 61 1.44 -20.63 16.24
CA PRO A 61 0.18 -20.28 16.89
C PRO A 61 -0.94 -20.38 15.85
N GLU A 62 -2.08 -20.87 16.28
CA GLU A 62 -3.29 -20.75 15.46
C GLU A 62 -3.43 -19.28 15.06
N PRO A 63 -3.84 -19.00 13.81
CA PRO A 63 -4.13 -17.64 13.40
C PRO A 63 -5.04 -17.06 14.48
N LYS A 64 -4.62 -15.99 15.15
CA LYS A 64 -5.57 -15.20 15.94
C LYS A 64 -6.56 -14.71 14.92
N GLU A 65 -7.78 -15.21 14.99
CA GLU A 65 -8.91 -14.60 14.33
C GLU A 65 -8.92 -13.14 14.80
N VAL A 66 -8.38 -12.27 14.00
CA VAL A 66 -8.61 -10.84 14.14
C VAL A 66 -9.95 -10.67 13.46
N ASP A 67 -11.02 -10.89 14.21
CA ASP A 67 -12.37 -10.60 13.77
C ASP A 67 -12.40 -9.13 13.38
N ILE A 68 -12.30 -8.89 12.07
CA ILE A 68 -12.54 -7.55 11.55
C ILE A 68 -14.05 -7.40 11.56
N LEU A 69 -14.54 -6.63 12.52
CA LEU A 69 -15.96 -6.42 12.70
C LEU A 69 -16.52 -5.61 11.51
N PRO A 70 -17.56 -6.14 10.82
CA PRO A 70 -18.29 -5.35 9.84
C PRO A 70 -18.86 -4.09 10.50
N THR A 71 -18.58 -2.93 9.91
CA THR A 71 -19.02 -1.63 10.45
C THR A 71 -19.82 -0.88 9.40
N GLU A 72 -21.01 -0.42 9.75
CA GLU A 72 -21.83 0.40 8.85
C GLU A 72 -21.09 1.68 8.50
N MET A 73 -20.90 1.87 7.19
CA MET A 73 -20.15 2.99 6.64
C MET A 73 -20.70 3.35 5.26
N ALA A 74 -20.89 4.64 5.01
CA ALA A 74 -21.24 5.10 3.68
C ALA A 74 -20.06 4.91 2.72
N LEU A 75 -20.20 4.02 1.75
CA LEU A 75 -19.21 3.77 0.70
C LEU A 75 -19.68 4.43 -0.59
N ASP A 76 -18.82 5.26 -1.18
CA ASP A 76 -19.05 5.84 -2.50
C ASP A 76 -18.63 4.80 -3.56
N ILE A 77 -19.56 3.93 -3.94
CA ILE A 77 -19.40 2.90 -4.97
C ILE A 77 -19.63 3.55 -6.34
N VAL A 78 -18.59 3.63 -7.16
CA VAL A 78 -18.65 4.27 -8.48
C VAL A 78 -18.71 3.26 -9.64
N TYR A 79 -18.43 2.00 -9.36
CA TYR A 79 -18.58 0.87 -10.29
C TYR A 79 -18.80 -0.41 -9.48
N GLU A 80 -19.72 -1.25 -9.90
CA GLU A 80 -19.95 -2.57 -9.31
C GLU A 80 -20.52 -3.54 -10.33
N ASP A 81 -20.02 -4.78 -10.29
CA ASP A 81 -20.59 -5.95 -10.96
C ASP A 81 -20.39 -7.21 -10.10
N ASP A 82 -20.50 -8.40 -10.68
CA ASP A 82 -20.37 -9.68 -9.95
C ASP A 82 -18.92 -9.97 -9.52
N ASP A 83 -17.92 -9.33 -10.14
CA ASP A 83 -16.50 -9.64 -9.94
C ASP A 83 -15.74 -8.52 -9.23
N VAL A 84 -16.08 -7.27 -9.50
CA VAL A 84 -15.31 -6.10 -9.04
C VAL A 84 -16.23 -5.02 -8.49
N VAL A 85 -15.80 -4.40 -7.40
CA VAL A 85 -16.34 -3.12 -6.96
C VAL A 85 -15.23 -2.07 -6.95
N VAL A 86 -15.51 -0.85 -7.42
CA VAL A 86 -14.58 0.29 -7.34
C VAL A 86 -15.17 1.34 -6.41
N ILE A 87 -14.39 1.67 -5.39
CA ILE A 87 -14.74 2.65 -4.37
C ILE A 87 -14.00 3.95 -4.62
N ASN A 88 -14.70 5.08 -4.55
CA ASN A 88 -14.09 6.40 -4.44
C ASN A 88 -13.86 6.70 -2.95
N LYS A 89 -12.68 6.33 -2.45
CA LYS A 89 -12.32 6.46 -1.03
C LYS A 89 -12.20 7.93 -0.62
N PRO A 90 -12.86 8.39 0.44
CA PRO A 90 -12.64 9.73 0.96
C PRO A 90 -11.24 9.88 1.56
N LYS A 91 -10.75 11.13 1.64
CA LYS A 91 -9.56 11.53 2.40
C LYS A 91 -9.79 11.21 3.88
N GLY A 92 -8.77 10.74 4.59
CA GLY A 92 -8.81 10.42 6.03
C GLY A 92 -9.19 8.97 6.35
N LEU A 93 -9.75 8.20 5.41
CA LEU A 93 -10.12 6.81 5.63
C LEU A 93 -8.93 5.86 5.39
N VAL A 94 -8.60 5.03 6.39
CA VAL A 94 -7.59 3.97 6.29
C VAL A 94 -8.17 2.79 5.50
N VAL A 95 -7.37 2.16 4.64
CA VAL A 95 -7.86 1.04 3.80
C VAL A 95 -8.08 -0.23 4.61
N HIS A 96 -7.15 -0.61 5.48
CA HIS A 96 -7.23 -1.86 6.25
C HIS A 96 -6.73 -1.68 7.67
N PRO A 97 -7.16 -2.53 8.62
CA PRO A 97 -6.79 -2.41 10.02
C PRO A 97 -5.29 -2.27 10.26
N ALA A 98 -4.95 -1.35 11.12
CA ALA A 98 -3.59 -1.04 11.54
C ALA A 98 -3.59 -0.55 12.98
N ALA A 99 -2.42 -0.42 13.59
CA ALA A 99 -2.30 0.13 14.94
C ALA A 99 -2.97 1.52 15.04
N GLY A 100 -3.98 1.63 15.91
CA GLY A 100 -4.79 2.84 16.11
C GLY A 100 -6.03 2.98 15.20
N HIS A 101 -6.28 2.01 14.29
CA HIS A 101 -7.45 1.93 13.41
C HIS A 101 -7.83 0.46 13.26
N GLN A 102 -8.72 -0.04 14.11
CA GLN A 102 -9.14 -1.45 14.08
C GLN A 102 -10.53 -1.63 13.45
N ASP A 103 -11.47 -0.71 13.73
CA ASP A 103 -12.89 -0.85 13.40
C ASP A 103 -13.42 0.28 12.49
N ASP A 104 -12.54 1.20 12.05
CA ASP A 104 -12.88 2.40 11.28
C ASP A 104 -12.21 2.41 9.89
N THR A 105 -12.00 1.24 9.29
CA THR A 105 -11.30 1.13 8.01
C THR A 105 -12.23 0.83 6.84
N LEU A 106 -11.77 1.05 5.62
CA LEU A 106 -12.51 0.70 4.41
C LEU A 106 -12.90 -0.80 4.41
N VAL A 107 -12.01 -1.68 4.89
CA VAL A 107 -12.29 -3.13 4.97
C VAL A 107 -13.48 -3.41 5.90
N ASN A 108 -13.61 -2.71 7.04
CA ASN A 108 -14.77 -2.87 7.92
C ASN A 108 -16.08 -2.50 7.21
N GLY A 109 -16.08 -1.39 6.45
CA GLY A 109 -17.21 -0.97 5.64
C GLY A 109 -17.54 -1.93 4.49
N LEU A 110 -16.51 -2.46 3.81
CA LEU A 110 -16.70 -3.45 2.74
C LEU A 110 -17.27 -4.75 3.26
N LEU A 111 -16.82 -5.24 4.42
CA LEU A 111 -17.40 -6.42 5.07
C LEU A 111 -18.86 -6.22 5.43
N HIS A 112 -19.25 -5.02 5.90
CA HIS A 112 -20.64 -4.71 6.19
C HIS A 112 -21.50 -4.69 4.92
N ALA A 113 -21.00 -4.08 3.85
CA ALA A 113 -21.76 -3.88 2.62
C ALA A 113 -21.82 -5.14 1.73
N LEU A 114 -20.74 -5.92 1.67
CA LEU A 114 -20.57 -7.02 0.73
C LEU A 114 -20.42 -8.40 1.39
N GLY A 115 -20.06 -8.46 2.68
CA GLY A 115 -19.97 -9.70 3.45
C GLY A 115 -19.14 -10.78 2.74
N ASP A 116 -19.75 -11.95 2.58
CA ASP A 116 -19.13 -13.14 1.95
C ASP A 116 -18.85 -12.98 0.45
N GLN A 117 -19.25 -11.89 -0.18
CA GLN A 117 -18.96 -11.59 -1.58
C GLN A 117 -17.56 -11.00 -1.78
N LEU A 118 -16.67 -11.04 -0.80
CA LEU A 118 -15.30 -10.56 -0.93
C LEU A 118 -14.33 -11.73 -1.07
N SER A 119 -13.32 -11.57 -1.95
CA SER A 119 -12.26 -12.58 -2.09
C SER A 119 -11.49 -12.77 -0.78
N GLY A 120 -11.28 -14.03 -0.39
CA GLY A 120 -10.51 -14.43 0.80
C GLY A 120 -9.00 -14.62 0.58
N ILE A 121 -8.46 -14.46 -0.64
CA ILE A 121 -7.06 -14.81 -0.98
C ILE A 121 -6.03 -14.14 -0.06
N ASN A 122 -6.22 -12.88 0.33
CA ASN A 122 -5.32 -12.17 1.24
C ASN A 122 -5.61 -12.41 2.72
N GLY A 123 -6.43 -13.42 3.02
CA GLY A 123 -6.87 -13.78 4.36
C GLY A 123 -7.86 -12.78 4.95
N GLU A 124 -8.33 -13.07 6.16
CA GLU A 124 -9.37 -12.32 6.86
C GLU A 124 -9.06 -10.83 7.07
N LEU A 125 -7.76 -10.49 7.14
CA LEU A 125 -7.33 -9.11 7.38
C LEU A 125 -7.46 -8.17 6.16
N ARG A 126 -7.67 -8.70 4.95
CA ARG A 126 -7.67 -7.91 3.70
C ARG A 126 -8.58 -8.49 2.63
N PRO A 127 -9.83 -8.83 2.96
CA PRO A 127 -10.74 -9.43 1.99
C PRO A 127 -10.93 -8.49 0.79
N GLY A 128 -10.75 -9.04 -0.40
CA GLY A 128 -10.94 -8.34 -1.67
C GLY A 128 -9.90 -7.27 -2.03
N ILE A 129 -9.01 -6.88 -1.11
CA ILE A 129 -8.06 -5.77 -1.32
C ILE A 129 -6.88 -6.21 -2.18
N VAL A 130 -6.81 -5.75 -3.43
CA VAL A 130 -5.72 -6.02 -4.37
C VAL A 130 -4.65 -4.93 -4.38
N HIS A 131 -5.01 -3.67 -4.09
CA HIS A 131 -4.09 -2.55 -3.94
C HIS A 131 -4.57 -1.57 -2.87
N ARG A 132 -3.77 -0.55 -2.60
CA ARG A 132 -4.10 0.45 -1.58
C ARG A 132 -3.67 1.84 -1.98
N ILE A 133 -4.34 2.84 -1.43
CA ILE A 133 -3.92 4.23 -1.39
C ILE A 133 -3.73 4.67 0.07
N ASP A 134 -3.01 5.75 0.30
CA ASP A 134 -2.73 6.23 1.65
C ASP A 134 -4.00 6.72 2.36
N LYS A 135 -3.99 6.79 3.71
CA LYS A 135 -5.09 7.31 4.53
C LYS A 135 -5.64 8.63 3.97
N ASP A 136 -4.75 9.59 3.76
CA ASP A 136 -5.11 10.95 3.37
C ASP A 136 -5.07 11.18 1.84
N THR A 137 -4.93 10.13 1.06
CA THR A 137 -5.15 10.15 -0.38
C THR A 137 -6.59 9.74 -0.67
N SER A 138 -7.32 10.55 -1.41
CA SER A 138 -8.68 10.24 -1.87
C SER A 138 -8.66 9.55 -3.23
N GLY A 139 -9.79 8.97 -3.63
CA GLY A 139 -10.02 8.47 -4.99
C GLY A 139 -10.14 6.96 -5.12
N LEU A 140 -9.97 6.49 -6.33
CA LEU A 140 -10.38 5.17 -6.78
C LEU A 140 -9.53 4.02 -6.24
N LEU A 141 -10.21 2.98 -5.80
CA LEU A 141 -9.63 1.73 -5.33
C LEU A 141 -10.49 0.56 -5.81
N ALA A 142 -9.89 -0.39 -6.54
CA ALA A 142 -10.54 -1.62 -6.96
C ALA A 142 -10.49 -2.67 -5.85
N VAL A 143 -11.61 -3.37 -5.68
CA VAL A 143 -11.80 -4.45 -4.71
C VAL A 143 -12.37 -5.67 -5.45
N ALA A 144 -11.80 -6.83 -5.22
CA ALA A 144 -12.23 -8.08 -5.82
C ALA A 144 -13.35 -8.73 -5.02
N LYS A 145 -14.47 -9.05 -5.67
CA LYS A 145 -15.62 -9.72 -5.04
C LYS A 145 -15.44 -11.24 -4.94
N ASN A 146 -14.51 -11.83 -5.70
CA ASN A 146 -14.22 -13.26 -5.68
C ASN A 146 -12.74 -13.53 -5.99
N ASP A 147 -12.32 -14.79 -5.83
CA ASP A 147 -10.91 -15.18 -5.94
C ASP A 147 -10.38 -15.14 -7.38
N LEU A 148 -11.25 -15.36 -8.39
CA LEU A 148 -10.89 -15.18 -9.79
C LEU A 148 -10.52 -13.72 -10.07
N ALA A 149 -11.40 -12.80 -9.68
CA ALA A 149 -11.18 -11.37 -9.83
C ALA A 149 -9.92 -10.92 -9.08
N HIS A 150 -9.70 -11.41 -7.87
CA HIS A 150 -8.51 -11.11 -7.09
C HIS A 150 -7.22 -11.51 -7.81
N THR A 151 -7.17 -12.74 -8.31
CA THR A 151 -6.00 -13.29 -9.01
C THR A 151 -5.69 -12.48 -10.27
N VAL A 152 -6.71 -12.18 -11.08
CA VAL A 152 -6.54 -11.43 -12.34
C VAL A 152 -6.14 -9.99 -12.09
N LEU A 153 -6.80 -9.28 -11.16
CA LEU A 153 -6.45 -7.90 -10.82
C LEU A 153 -5.05 -7.79 -10.20
N ALA A 154 -4.66 -8.74 -9.35
CA ALA A 154 -3.31 -8.80 -8.79
C ALA A 154 -2.25 -9.06 -9.88
N SER A 155 -2.55 -9.87 -10.90
CA SER A 155 -1.68 -10.06 -12.06
C SER A 155 -1.49 -8.78 -12.85
N GLN A 156 -2.57 -8.03 -13.13
CA GLN A 156 -2.51 -6.75 -13.83
C GLN A 156 -1.76 -5.66 -13.07
N LEU A 157 -1.73 -5.73 -11.74
CA LEU A 157 -0.88 -4.86 -10.92
C LEU A 157 0.59 -5.25 -11.02
N LYS A 158 0.88 -6.55 -11.16
CA LYS A 158 2.24 -7.09 -11.23
C LYS A 158 2.87 -6.85 -12.60
N ASP A 159 2.12 -6.97 -13.68
CA ASP A 159 2.58 -6.77 -15.07
C ASP A 159 2.38 -5.31 -15.54
N HIS A 160 1.88 -4.44 -14.65
CA HIS A 160 1.65 -3.01 -14.89
C HIS A 160 0.56 -2.68 -15.94
N SER A 161 -0.29 -3.64 -16.31
CA SER A 161 -1.41 -3.42 -17.24
C SER A 161 -2.60 -2.69 -16.60
N MET A 162 -2.73 -2.74 -15.27
CA MET A 162 -3.67 -1.87 -14.55
C MET A 162 -3.10 -0.46 -14.43
N HIS A 163 -3.74 0.51 -15.07
CA HIS A 163 -3.31 1.90 -15.03
C HIS A 163 -4.01 2.70 -13.93
N ARG A 164 -3.22 3.45 -13.18
CA ARG A 164 -3.68 4.32 -12.09
C ARG A 164 -3.13 5.73 -12.32
N VAL A 165 -4.05 6.67 -12.48
CA VAL A 165 -3.70 8.08 -12.73
C VAL A 165 -4.17 8.92 -11.56
N TYR A 166 -3.27 9.74 -11.07
CA TYR A 166 -3.48 10.60 -9.91
C TYR A 166 -3.36 12.06 -10.29
N GLU A 167 -4.16 12.91 -9.69
CA GLU A 167 -4.02 14.35 -9.72
C GLU A 167 -3.33 14.81 -8.42
N ALA A 168 -2.34 15.68 -8.53
CA ALA A 168 -1.59 16.21 -7.39
C ALA A 168 -1.30 17.71 -7.54
N ILE A 169 -1.27 18.43 -6.43
CA ILE A 169 -0.72 19.77 -6.40
C ILE A 169 0.62 19.69 -5.67
N VAL A 170 1.68 20.16 -6.33
CA VAL A 170 3.04 20.16 -5.81
C VAL A 170 3.58 21.55 -5.60
N CYS A 171 4.53 21.71 -4.68
CA CYS A 171 5.22 22.96 -4.41
C CYS A 171 6.27 23.25 -5.51
N GLY A 172 6.39 24.50 -5.90
CA GLY A 172 7.30 24.95 -6.93
C GLY A 172 6.76 24.81 -8.35
N SER A 173 7.59 25.18 -9.33
CA SER A 173 7.25 25.13 -10.75
C SER A 173 8.27 24.29 -11.51
N PHE A 174 7.79 23.40 -12.36
CA PHE A 174 8.62 22.65 -13.29
C PHE A 174 9.03 23.51 -14.50
N ARG A 175 10.22 23.26 -15.03
CA ARG A 175 10.64 23.83 -16.32
C ARG A 175 10.06 23.02 -17.47
N GLU A 176 10.10 21.70 -17.34
CA GLU A 176 9.58 20.72 -18.29
C GLU A 176 8.06 20.56 -18.13
N ASP A 177 7.38 20.14 -19.19
CA ASP A 177 5.93 19.86 -19.17
C ASP A 177 5.62 18.43 -18.70
N SER A 178 6.59 17.54 -18.73
CA SER A 178 6.45 16.15 -18.29
C SER A 178 7.81 15.54 -17.92
N GLY A 179 7.78 14.43 -17.21
CA GLY A 179 8.99 13.69 -16.88
C GLY A 179 8.70 12.35 -16.22
N THR A 180 9.79 11.63 -15.92
CA THR A 180 9.74 10.34 -15.25
C THR A 180 10.69 10.32 -14.06
N VAL A 181 10.22 9.84 -12.92
CA VAL A 181 11.08 9.52 -11.78
C VAL A 181 11.18 7.99 -11.70
N ASP A 182 12.34 7.48 -12.10
CA ASP A 182 12.71 6.07 -11.96
C ASP A 182 13.74 5.97 -10.84
N ALA A 183 13.26 5.72 -9.62
CA ALA A 183 14.10 5.73 -8.44
C ALA A 183 13.56 4.74 -7.38
N PRO A 184 14.38 3.76 -6.93
CA PRO A 184 13.91 2.71 -6.05
C PRO A 184 13.56 3.24 -4.67
N ILE A 185 12.43 2.75 -4.11
CA ILE A 185 11.91 3.16 -2.82
C ILE A 185 12.09 2.07 -1.77
N GLY A 186 12.67 2.44 -0.65
CA GLY A 186 12.83 1.62 0.53
C GLY A 186 12.39 2.34 1.81
N ARG A 187 12.45 1.63 2.94
CA ARG A 187 12.15 2.22 4.24
C ARG A 187 13.27 3.17 4.67
N HIS A 188 12.89 4.34 5.20
CA HIS A 188 13.88 5.30 5.69
C HIS A 188 14.72 4.69 6.83
N PRO A 189 16.05 4.82 6.83
CA PRO A 189 16.93 4.10 7.76
C PRO A 189 16.74 4.47 9.23
N SER A 190 16.37 5.71 9.53
CA SER A 190 16.20 6.22 10.90
C SER A 190 14.74 6.55 11.28
N ASP A 191 13.84 6.71 10.32
CA ASP A 191 12.43 7.03 10.59
C ASP A 191 11.50 5.93 10.03
N ARG A 192 11.04 5.06 10.91
CA ARG A 192 10.19 3.90 10.54
C ARG A 192 8.84 4.29 9.90
N LYS A 193 8.39 5.53 10.05
CA LYS A 193 7.14 6.03 9.46
C LYS A 193 7.33 6.53 8.03
N LYS A 194 8.58 6.71 7.59
CA LYS A 194 8.92 7.25 6.26
C LYS A 194 9.44 6.19 5.30
N MET A 195 9.21 6.46 4.04
CA MET A 195 9.89 5.83 2.90
C MET A 195 10.89 6.84 2.32
N CYS A 196 11.86 6.38 1.55
CA CYS A 196 12.80 7.26 0.86
C CYS A 196 13.32 6.59 -0.42
N VAL A 197 13.85 7.38 -1.33
CA VAL A 197 14.67 6.87 -2.43
C VAL A 197 16.00 6.37 -1.86
N ILE A 198 16.28 5.08 -2.04
CA ILE A 198 17.48 4.43 -1.53
C ILE A 198 17.79 3.17 -2.36
N ALA A 199 19.08 2.92 -2.64
CA ALA A 199 19.50 1.80 -3.48
C ALA A 199 19.47 0.43 -2.76
N ARG A 200 19.65 0.41 -1.42
CA ARG A 200 19.69 -0.86 -0.65
C ARG A 200 18.37 -1.13 0.06
N ASN A 201 17.94 -2.40 0.09
CA ASN A 201 16.68 -2.82 0.73
C ASN A 201 15.45 -2.05 0.22
N SER A 202 15.43 -1.81 -1.08
CA SER A 202 14.40 -1.07 -1.80
C SER A 202 13.75 -1.92 -2.89
N LYS A 203 12.71 -1.41 -3.48
CA LYS A 203 12.02 -1.99 -4.64
C LYS A 203 11.96 -0.95 -5.74
N GLU A 204 12.06 -1.39 -6.98
CA GLU A 204 11.87 -0.55 -8.17
C GLU A 204 10.57 0.27 -8.06
N ALA A 205 10.66 1.53 -8.44
CA ALA A 205 9.52 2.43 -8.41
C ALA A 205 9.63 3.44 -9.56
N VAL A 206 8.59 3.50 -10.40
CA VAL A 206 8.52 4.38 -11.57
C VAL A 206 7.23 5.18 -11.53
N THR A 207 7.37 6.51 -11.63
CA THR A 207 6.27 7.49 -11.67
C THR A 207 6.48 8.42 -12.86
N HIS A 208 5.54 8.43 -13.80
CA HIS A 208 5.47 9.44 -14.85
C HIS A 208 4.61 10.60 -14.37
N TRP A 209 5.00 11.81 -14.71
CA TRP A 209 4.23 13.01 -14.39
C TRP A 209 4.12 13.93 -15.60
N GLU A 210 3.03 14.68 -15.68
CA GLU A 210 2.79 15.72 -16.66
C GLU A 210 2.16 16.96 -15.98
N VAL A 211 2.52 18.14 -16.45
CA VAL A 211 1.98 19.41 -15.96
C VAL A 211 0.60 19.61 -16.54
N VAL A 212 -0.39 19.75 -15.68
CA VAL A 212 -1.74 20.15 -16.05
C VAL A 212 -1.82 21.68 -16.10
N ARG A 213 -1.31 22.35 -15.04
CA ARG A 213 -1.27 23.82 -14.97
C ARG A 213 -0.24 24.31 -13.96
N ARG A 214 0.43 25.41 -14.30
CA ARG A 214 1.36 26.13 -13.43
C ARG A 214 0.68 27.31 -12.77
N TYR A 215 0.96 27.50 -11.48
CA TYR A 215 0.51 28.62 -10.67
C TYR A 215 1.71 29.29 -9.99
N ARG A 216 1.52 30.44 -9.38
CA ARG A 216 2.58 31.11 -8.63
C ARG A 216 3.03 30.27 -7.44
N GLY A 217 4.22 29.67 -7.54
CA GLY A 217 4.81 28.83 -6.48
C GLY A 217 4.27 27.41 -6.37
N TYR A 218 3.34 26.98 -7.25
CA TYR A 218 2.74 25.64 -7.26
C TYR A 218 2.50 25.12 -8.67
N THR A 219 2.36 23.81 -8.80
CA THR A 219 2.00 23.17 -10.07
C THR A 219 0.96 22.08 -9.83
N HIS A 220 -0.11 22.09 -10.61
CA HIS A 220 -1.03 20.98 -10.74
C HIS A 220 -0.43 20.00 -11.75
N ILE A 221 -0.22 18.76 -11.32
CA ILE A 221 0.34 17.69 -12.15
C ILE A 221 -0.56 16.47 -12.14
N ARG A 222 -0.45 15.70 -13.21
CA ARG A 222 -1.01 14.35 -13.31
C ARG A 222 0.12 13.33 -13.22
N CYS A 223 -0.07 12.30 -12.40
CA CYS A 223 0.91 11.23 -12.22
C CYS A 223 0.33 9.90 -12.68
N LYS A 224 1.05 9.19 -13.56
CA LYS A 224 0.75 7.80 -13.95
C LYS A 224 1.77 6.87 -13.30
N LEU A 225 1.26 5.85 -12.61
CA LEU A 225 2.11 4.87 -11.92
C LEU A 225 2.31 3.60 -12.76
N GLU A 226 3.55 3.14 -12.90
CA GLU A 226 3.84 1.76 -13.27
C GLU A 226 3.81 0.88 -12.02
N THR A 227 4.53 1.22 -11.00
CA THR A 227 4.61 0.51 -9.72
C THR A 227 3.69 1.16 -8.67
N GLY A 228 3.44 0.48 -7.54
CA GLY A 228 2.59 0.98 -6.44
C GLY A 228 3.27 0.80 -5.08
N ARG A 229 4.38 1.50 -4.82
CA ARG A 229 5.07 1.43 -3.52
C ARG A 229 4.42 2.37 -2.51
N THR A 230 4.56 2.05 -1.24
CA THR A 230 4.07 2.89 -0.14
C THR A 230 4.58 4.33 -0.30
N HIS A 231 3.67 5.30 -0.29
CA HIS A 231 3.94 6.73 -0.44
C HIS A 231 4.66 7.12 -1.75
N GLN A 232 4.58 6.31 -2.81
CA GLN A 232 5.45 6.43 -3.99
C GLN A 232 5.45 7.84 -4.60
N ILE A 233 4.29 8.40 -4.98
CA ILE A 233 4.21 9.74 -5.59
C ILE A 233 4.77 10.79 -4.62
N ARG A 234 4.43 10.70 -3.35
CA ARG A 234 4.87 11.62 -2.30
C ARG A 234 6.40 11.64 -2.17
N VAL A 235 7.01 10.45 -2.12
CA VAL A 235 8.48 10.28 -2.05
C VAL A 235 9.15 10.76 -3.32
N HIS A 236 8.65 10.38 -4.50
CA HIS A 236 9.23 10.76 -5.78
C HIS A 236 9.17 12.27 -6.02
N MET A 237 8.02 12.89 -5.77
CA MET A 237 7.90 14.34 -5.94
C MET A 237 8.80 15.10 -4.95
N ALA A 238 8.88 14.68 -3.70
CA ALA A 238 9.81 15.26 -2.74
C ALA A 238 11.28 15.05 -3.14
N HIS A 239 11.63 13.88 -3.70
CA HIS A 239 12.98 13.55 -4.16
C HIS A 239 13.45 14.48 -5.27
N ILE A 240 12.58 14.87 -6.19
CA ILE A 240 12.91 15.83 -7.28
C ILE A 240 12.71 17.31 -6.87
N GLY A 241 12.48 17.59 -5.59
CA GLY A 241 12.37 18.97 -5.06
C GLY A 241 11.00 19.60 -5.16
N HIS A 242 9.97 18.84 -5.53
CA HIS A 242 8.58 19.28 -5.68
C HIS A 242 7.62 18.52 -4.76
N PRO A 243 7.72 18.63 -3.41
CA PRO A 243 6.86 17.89 -2.50
C PRO A 243 5.38 18.24 -2.74
N ILE A 244 4.49 17.29 -2.43
CA ILE A 244 3.05 17.52 -2.56
C ILE A 244 2.60 18.56 -1.53
N LEU A 245 1.77 19.50 -1.96
CA LEU A 245 1.16 20.51 -1.12
C LEU A 245 0.44 19.87 0.08
N GLY A 246 0.69 20.38 1.27
CA GLY A 246 0.11 19.91 2.53
C GLY A 246 0.73 18.62 3.07
N ASP A 247 1.66 17.98 2.37
CA ASP A 247 2.35 16.78 2.87
C ASP A 247 3.32 17.12 4.00
N THR A 248 2.88 16.98 5.24
CA THR A 248 3.68 17.29 6.44
C THR A 248 4.76 16.27 6.75
N VAL A 249 4.77 15.12 6.03
CA VAL A 249 5.77 14.06 6.18
C VAL A 249 6.97 14.29 5.26
N TYR A 250 6.72 14.62 3.99
CA TYR A 250 7.75 14.74 2.95
C TYR A 250 7.96 16.18 2.46
N GLY A 251 7.06 17.09 2.78
CA GLY A 251 7.08 18.50 2.40
C GLY A 251 7.22 19.44 3.59
N HIS A 252 6.46 20.52 3.55
CA HIS A 252 6.47 21.54 4.59
C HIS A 252 5.75 21.04 5.83
N LYS A 253 6.34 21.27 7.02
CA LYS A 253 5.80 20.79 8.30
C LYS A 253 4.51 21.50 8.74
N LYS A 254 4.25 22.68 8.20
CA LYS A 254 3.06 23.48 8.52
C LYS A 254 1.98 23.28 7.47
N PRO A 255 0.70 23.31 7.85
CA PRO A 255 -0.41 23.35 6.91
C PRO A 255 -0.24 24.48 5.89
N GLU A 256 -0.63 24.22 4.66
CA GLU A 256 -0.44 25.13 3.54
C GLU A 256 -1.72 25.21 2.69
N LEU A 257 -2.18 26.42 2.36
CA LEU A 257 -3.44 26.68 1.67
C LEU A 257 -4.67 25.98 2.30
N GLY A 258 -4.62 25.69 3.61
CA GLY A 258 -5.68 24.98 4.31
C GLY A 258 -5.59 23.47 4.21
N GLN A 259 -4.46 22.92 3.71
CA GLN A 259 -4.18 21.48 3.70
C GLN A 259 -3.13 21.13 4.77
N ASP A 260 -3.41 20.12 5.56
CA ASP A 260 -2.56 19.54 6.61
C ASP A 260 -2.05 18.14 6.24
N SER A 261 -2.44 17.65 5.08
CA SER A 261 -2.06 16.37 4.48
C SER A 261 -2.06 16.49 2.96
N GLN A 262 -1.43 15.54 2.29
CA GLN A 262 -1.15 15.59 0.85
C GLN A 262 -2.37 15.90 -0.01
N CYS A 263 -2.26 16.90 -0.88
CA CYS A 263 -3.24 17.20 -1.93
C CYS A 263 -3.04 16.24 -3.11
N LEU A 264 -3.55 15.02 -2.96
CA LEU A 264 -3.36 13.89 -3.87
C LEU A 264 -4.66 13.11 -4.02
N HIS A 265 -5.04 12.82 -5.26
CA HIS A 265 -6.30 12.15 -5.60
C HIS A 265 -6.09 11.10 -6.69
N ALA A 266 -6.53 9.86 -6.45
CA ALA A 266 -6.55 8.78 -7.45
C ALA A 266 -7.76 8.96 -8.38
N GLY A 267 -7.61 9.76 -9.43
CA GLY A 267 -8.72 10.23 -10.27
C GLY A 267 -9.16 9.26 -11.36
N THR A 268 -8.26 8.37 -11.83
CA THR A 268 -8.58 7.43 -12.91
C THR A 268 -8.01 6.06 -12.62
N LEU A 269 -8.82 5.03 -12.86
CA LEU A 269 -8.46 3.63 -12.75
C LEU A 269 -8.88 2.90 -14.03
N CYS A 270 -7.93 2.21 -14.69
CA CYS A 270 -8.19 1.42 -15.88
C CYS A 270 -7.66 0.01 -15.68
N PHE A 271 -8.48 -0.99 -16.00
CA PHE A 271 -8.12 -2.42 -15.93
C PHE A 271 -8.89 -3.24 -16.96
N ALA A 272 -8.39 -4.42 -17.27
CA ALA A 272 -9.15 -5.41 -18.02
C ALA A 272 -10.06 -6.19 -17.06
N HIS A 273 -11.34 -6.31 -17.41
CA HIS A 273 -12.32 -7.00 -16.56
C HIS A 273 -11.91 -8.47 -16.33
N PRO A 274 -11.96 -8.97 -15.08
CA PRO A 274 -11.42 -10.29 -14.73
C PRO A 274 -12.04 -11.46 -15.50
N ARG A 275 -13.31 -11.38 -15.85
CA ARG A 275 -14.05 -12.49 -16.47
C ARG A 275 -13.90 -12.55 -17.98
N ASP A 276 -13.95 -11.42 -18.66
CA ASP A 276 -14.07 -11.34 -20.13
C ASP A 276 -12.97 -10.49 -20.80
N GLY A 277 -12.10 -9.86 -19.99
CA GLY A 277 -10.99 -9.04 -20.49
C GLY A 277 -11.40 -7.70 -21.13
N ARG A 278 -12.68 -7.33 -21.11
CA ARG A 278 -13.12 -6.01 -21.63
C ARG A 278 -12.46 -4.89 -20.86
N PRO A 279 -12.11 -3.77 -21.53
CA PRO A 279 -11.55 -2.62 -20.83
C PRO A 279 -12.60 -1.96 -19.93
N VAL A 280 -12.23 -1.73 -18.67
CA VAL A 280 -13.00 -0.96 -17.70
C VAL A 280 -12.22 0.29 -17.36
N MET A 281 -12.84 1.46 -17.50
CA MET A 281 -12.26 2.75 -17.14
C MET A 281 -13.22 3.49 -16.22
N VAL A 282 -12.74 3.84 -15.04
CA VAL A 282 -13.52 4.52 -14.00
C VAL A 282 -12.86 5.86 -13.67
N PHE A 283 -13.68 6.90 -13.50
CA PHE A 283 -13.24 8.24 -13.15
C PHE A 283 -13.89 8.69 -11.84
N ALA A 284 -13.12 9.36 -10.99
CA ALA A 284 -13.62 10.09 -9.84
C ALA A 284 -13.34 11.59 -10.05
N PRO A 285 -14.34 12.47 -9.86
CA PRO A 285 -14.13 13.90 -9.93
C PRO A 285 -13.20 14.37 -8.82
N LEU A 286 -12.49 15.49 -9.06
CA LEU A 286 -11.69 16.11 -8.01
C LEU A 286 -12.55 16.44 -6.80
N PRO A 287 -12.15 16.00 -5.59
CA PRO A 287 -12.93 16.26 -4.39
C PRO A 287 -12.92 17.75 -3.99
N GLU A 288 -13.90 18.16 -3.20
CA GLU A 288 -14.10 19.55 -2.82
C GLU A 288 -12.85 20.22 -2.24
N TYR A 289 -12.09 19.49 -1.38
CA TYR A 289 -10.85 20.04 -0.81
C TYR A 289 -9.81 20.39 -1.87
N PHE A 290 -9.71 19.56 -2.93
CA PHE A 290 -8.79 19.78 -4.04
C PHE A 290 -9.23 20.96 -4.90
N GLN A 291 -10.53 21.03 -5.22
CA GLN A 291 -11.13 22.15 -5.97
C GLN A 291 -10.92 23.48 -5.24
N LYS A 292 -11.16 23.53 -3.92
CA LYS A 292 -10.90 24.73 -3.09
C LYS A 292 -9.44 25.18 -3.13
N VAL A 293 -8.49 24.24 -3.21
CA VAL A 293 -7.07 24.61 -3.38
C VAL A 293 -6.83 25.21 -4.76
N LEU A 294 -7.36 24.61 -5.83
CA LEU A 294 -7.25 25.16 -7.18
C LEU A 294 -7.82 26.59 -7.26
N GLU A 295 -9.01 26.84 -6.69
CA GLU A 295 -9.62 28.17 -6.65
C GLU A 295 -8.74 29.21 -5.93
N LYS A 296 -8.06 28.80 -4.84
CA LYS A 296 -7.10 29.67 -4.14
C LYS A 296 -5.89 29.99 -5.01
N LEU A 297 -5.36 28.99 -5.71
CA LEU A 297 -4.21 29.14 -6.60
C LEU A 297 -4.54 30.04 -7.80
N GLU A 298 -5.74 29.93 -8.37
CA GLU A 298 -6.23 30.84 -9.41
C GLU A 298 -6.20 32.31 -8.97
N LYS A 299 -6.62 32.59 -7.73
CA LYS A 299 -6.65 33.94 -7.15
C LYS A 299 -5.27 34.49 -6.82
N MET A 300 -4.25 33.65 -6.73
CA MET A 300 -2.86 34.00 -6.41
C MET A 300 -1.99 34.17 -7.68
N SER A 301 -2.49 33.76 -8.84
CA SER A 301 -1.79 33.72 -10.13
C SER A 301 -2.02 34.99 -10.98
#